data_844b25b76a7dde5c1a4fc70c216a1eb6
#
_entry.id   844b25b76a7dde5c1a4fc70c216a1eb6
#
_cell.length_a   1.000
_cell.length_b   1.000
_cell.length_c   1.000
_cell.angle_alpha   90.00
_cell.angle_beta   90.00
_cell.angle_gamma   90.00
#
_symmetry.space_group_name_H-M   'P 1'
#
loop_
_entity.id
_entity.type
_entity.pdbx_description
1 polymer ?
#
loop_
_entity_poly.entity_id
_entity_poly.type
_entity_poly.pdbx_seq_one_letter_code
_entity_poly.pdbx_strand_id
1 'polypeptide(L)'
;MWRRNLLLTHKSSFRREDVNEKMKELIAMGASAAANCHPCMDHHLAQCDKLGIDREEVAEAVKVGLMVNHGAENAIRKKARELFGESVLGH
;
A
#
# COMPACT_ATOMS: atom_id res chain seq x y z
N MET A 1 18.78 -19.90 13.28
CA MET A 1 18.54 -19.70 12.58
C MET A 1 17.72 -19.67 12.17
N TRP A 2 17.28 -19.54 12.10
CA TRP A 2 16.52 -19.57 11.49
C TRP A 2 16.47 -19.44 10.48
N ARG A 3 16.97 -19.70 10.38
CA ARG A 3 17.04 -19.76 9.56
C ARG A 3 17.33 -20.03 8.74
N ARG A 4 17.69 -20.64 8.50
CA ARG A 4 18.04 -20.88 7.66
C ARG A 4 17.79 -21.87 6.97
N ASN A 5 17.69 -22.78 7.15
CA ASN A 5 17.48 -23.73 6.39
C ASN A 5 16.12 -23.87 6.03
N LEU A 6 15.31 -23.63 6.80
CA LEU A 6 14.07 -23.57 6.55
C LEU A 6 13.87 -22.61 5.57
N LEU A 7 14.54 -21.57 5.64
CA LEU A 7 14.52 -20.59 4.73
C LEU A 7 14.83 -21.02 3.40
N LEU A 8 15.75 -21.88 3.25
CA LEU A 8 16.13 -22.35 2.02
C LEU A 8 15.04 -23.02 1.31
N THR A 9 14.24 -23.73 1.96
CA THR A 9 13.20 -24.42 1.32
C THR A 9 12.14 -23.45 0.95
N HIS A 10 11.97 -22.43 1.70
CA HIS A 10 10.97 -21.50 1.38
C HIS A 10 11.24 -20.76 0.16
N LYS A 11 12.45 -20.46 -0.12
CA LYS A 11 12.74 -19.69 -1.23
C LYS A 11 12.31 -20.32 -2.48
N SER A 12 12.12 -21.58 -2.51
CA SER A 12 11.76 -22.21 -3.73
C SER A 12 10.29 -22.05 -4.05
N SER A 13 9.48 -21.57 -3.14
CA SER A 13 8.08 -21.47 -3.42
C SER A 13 7.64 -20.12 -3.94
N PHE A 14 8.50 -19.12 -3.94
CA PHE A 14 8.11 -17.81 -4.47
C PHE A 14 9.13 -17.29 -5.46
N ARG A 15 8.69 -16.87 -6.65
CA ARG A 15 9.57 -16.32 -7.64
C ARG A 15 9.04 -15.03 -8.10
N ARG A 16 9.88 -14.26 -8.74
CA ARG A 16 9.52 -12.98 -9.25
C ARG A 16 8.35 -13.09 -10.19
N GLU A 17 8.28 -14.12 -10.98
CA GLU A 17 7.21 -14.32 -11.92
C GLU A 17 5.89 -14.64 -11.25
N ASP A 18 5.89 -14.97 -9.98
CA ASP A 18 4.66 -15.27 -9.28
C ASP A 18 3.80 -14.02 -9.03
N VAL A 19 4.41 -12.86 -9.16
CA VAL A 19 3.66 -11.62 -9.04
C VAL A 19 3.26 -11.21 -10.45
N ASN A 20 2.04 -11.53 -10.84
CA ASN A 20 1.59 -11.25 -12.20
C ASN A 20 1.22 -9.78 -12.39
N GLU A 21 0.89 -9.40 -13.60
CA GLU A 21 0.59 -8.01 -13.93
C GLU A 21 -0.58 -7.46 -13.14
N LYS A 22 -1.60 -8.27 -12.93
CA LYS A 22 -2.76 -7.83 -12.17
C LYS A 22 -2.36 -7.49 -10.74
N MET A 23 -1.60 -8.37 -10.10
CA MET A 23 -1.15 -8.13 -8.73
C MET A 23 -0.29 -6.88 -8.65
N LYS A 24 0.60 -6.70 -9.62
CA LYS A 24 1.47 -5.52 -9.61
C LYS A 24 0.65 -4.25 -9.65
N GLU A 25 -0.36 -4.20 -10.51
CA GLU A 25 -1.14 -2.97 -10.62
C GLU A 25 -2.04 -2.74 -9.42
N LEU A 26 -2.56 -3.80 -8.81
CA LEU A 26 -3.35 -3.64 -7.60
C LEU A 26 -2.49 -3.15 -6.44
N ILE A 27 -1.28 -3.70 -6.33
CA ILE A 27 -0.33 -3.25 -5.30
C ILE A 27 0.01 -1.78 -5.56
N ALA A 28 0.24 -1.41 -6.81
CA ALA A 28 0.58 -0.04 -7.16
C ALA A 28 -0.55 0.93 -6.81
N MET A 29 -1.81 0.51 -7.00
CA MET A 29 -2.94 1.36 -6.64
C MET A 29 -2.98 1.60 -5.13
N GLY A 30 -2.80 0.53 -4.35
CA GLY A 30 -2.80 0.67 -2.89
C GLY A 30 -1.64 1.54 -2.42
N ALA A 31 -0.47 1.32 -3.01
CA ALA A 31 0.71 2.10 -2.65
C ALA A 31 0.53 3.57 -3.02
N SER A 32 -0.11 3.85 -4.16
CA SER A 32 -0.37 5.23 -4.59
C SER A 32 -1.27 5.94 -3.60
N ALA A 33 -2.30 5.24 -3.13
CA ALA A 33 -3.22 5.83 -2.17
C ALA A 33 -2.51 6.09 -0.83
N ALA A 34 -1.71 5.13 -0.39
CA ALA A 34 -0.97 5.28 0.88
C ALA A 34 0.00 6.45 0.80
N ALA A 35 0.58 6.69 -0.37
CA ALA A 35 1.55 7.75 -0.57
C ALA A 35 0.93 9.11 -0.94
N ASN A 36 -0.39 9.18 -1.06
CA ASN A 36 -1.08 10.40 -1.50
C ASN A 36 -0.58 10.87 -2.86
N CYS A 37 -0.32 9.94 -3.75
CA CYS A 37 0.21 10.29 -5.06
C CYS A 37 -0.89 10.27 -6.11
N HIS A 38 -1.44 11.43 -6.41
CA HIS A 38 -2.55 11.54 -7.36
C HIS A 38 -2.16 11.11 -8.78
N PRO A 39 -1.05 11.59 -9.33
CA PRO A 39 -0.68 11.14 -10.68
C PRO A 39 -0.39 9.64 -10.73
N CYS A 40 0.09 9.08 -9.62
CA CYS A 40 0.34 7.64 -9.56
C CYS A 40 -0.97 6.88 -9.67
N MET A 41 -2.00 7.35 -8.96
CA MET A 41 -3.30 6.70 -9.02
C MET A 41 -3.89 6.76 -10.43
N ASP A 42 -3.78 7.90 -11.08
CA ASP A 42 -4.29 8.06 -12.43
C ASP A 42 -3.58 7.11 -13.38
N HIS A 43 -2.27 7.03 -13.28
CA HIS A 43 -1.48 6.18 -14.16
C HIS A 43 -1.83 4.71 -13.96
N HIS A 44 -1.85 4.27 -12.72
CA HIS A 44 -2.09 2.86 -12.44
C HIS A 44 -3.54 2.45 -12.65
N LEU A 45 -4.48 3.37 -12.48
CA LEU A 45 -5.86 3.07 -12.81
C LEU A 45 -6.00 2.80 -14.30
N ALA A 46 -5.32 3.60 -15.12
CA ALA A 46 -5.34 3.38 -16.56
C ALA A 46 -4.77 1.99 -16.90
N GLN A 47 -3.72 1.58 -16.19
CA GLN A 47 -3.15 0.27 -16.41
C GLN A 47 -4.12 -0.83 -15.96
N CYS A 48 -4.80 -0.64 -14.85
CA CYS A 48 -5.78 -1.60 -14.38
C CYS A 48 -6.90 -1.77 -15.43
N ASP A 49 -7.35 -0.66 -16.00
CA ASP A 49 -8.40 -0.71 -17.00
C ASP A 49 -7.92 -1.45 -18.25
N LYS A 50 -6.69 -1.23 -18.67
CA LYS A 50 -6.14 -1.92 -19.80
C LYS A 50 -6.08 -3.42 -19.58
N LEU A 51 -5.82 -3.83 -18.37
CA LEU A 51 -5.72 -5.24 -18.02
C LEU A 51 -7.09 -5.87 -17.74
N GLY A 52 -8.14 -5.06 -17.79
CA GLY A 52 -9.49 -5.55 -17.53
C GLY A 52 -9.74 -5.91 -16.08
N ILE A 53 -9.06 -5.27 -15.17
CA ILE A 53 -9.25 -5.55 -13.75
C ILE A 53 -10.54 -4.89 -13.28
N ASP A 54 -11.34 -5.67 -12.56
CA ASP A 54 -12.60 -5.21 -12.05
C ASP A 54 -12.39 -3.98 -11.17
N ARG A 55 -13.19 -2.94 -11.41
CA ARG A 55 -13.08 -1.71 -10.63
C ARG A 55 -13.32 -1.92 -9.15
N GLU A 56 -14.10 -2.92 -8.79
CA GLU A 56 -14.32 -3.24 -7.39
C GLU A 56 -13.05 -3.77 -6.73
N GLU A 57 -12.27 -4.54 -7.47
CA GLU A 57 -11.00 -5.03 -6.94
C GLU A 57 -10.02 -3.87 -6.78
N VAL A 58 -10.03 -2.95 -7.72
CA VAL A 58 -9.17 -1.78 -7.65
C VAL A 58 -9.53 -0.95 -6.43
N ALA A 59 -10.83 -0.77 -6.20
CA ALA A 59 -11.29 0.00 -5.06
C ALA A 59 -10.87 -0.65 -3.74
N GLU A 60 -10.86 -1.98 -3.67
CA GLU A 60 -10.42 -2.66 -2.45
C GLU A 60 -8.93 -2.42 -2.20
N ALA A 61 -8.12 -2.41 -3.26
CA ALA A 61 -6.71 -2.12 -3.12
C ALA A 61 -6.50 -0.70 -2.59
N VAL A 62 -7.30 0.25 -3.11
CA VAL A 62 -7.22 1.64 -2.65
C VAL A 62 -7.60 1.72 -1.17
N LYS A 63 -8.62 0.99 -0.74
CA LYS A 63 -9.03 1.00 0.66
C LYS A 63 -7.91 0.55 1.58
N VAL A 64 -7.16 -0.46 1.17
CA VAL A 64 -6.02 -0.91 1.97
C VAL A 64 -4.99 0.21 2.07
N GLY A 65 -4.71 0.90 0.96
CA GLY A 65 -3.78 2.02 0.97
C GLY A 65 -4.24 3.14 1.88
N LEU A 66 -5.55 3.42 1.87
CA LEU A 66 -6.10 4.47 2.73
C LEU A 66 -5.97 4.09 4.20
N MET A 67 -6.12 2.81 4.53
CA MET A 67 -5.91 2.35 5.90
C MET A 67 -4.49 2.59 6.35
N VAL A 68 -3.52 2.33 5.48
CA VAL A 68 -2.12 2.57 5.79
C VAL A 68 -1.87 4.07 5.96
N ASN A 69 -2.43 4.86 5.08
CA ASN A 69 -2.29 6.31 5.13
C ASN A 69 -2.89 6.86 6.43
N HIS A 70 -4.05 6.36 6.83
CA HIS A 70 -4.71 6.80 8.05
C HIS A 70 -3.84 6.47 9.28
N GLY A 71 -3.22 5.30 9.29
CA GLY A 71 -2.33 4.94 10.39
C GLY A 71 -1.14 5.88 10.48
N ALA A 72 -0.58 6.27 9.33
CA ALA A 72 0.55 7.20 9.30
C ALA A 72 0.12 8.57 9.82
N GLU A 73 -1.08 9.01 9.45
CA GLU A 73 -1.59 10.29 9.92
C GLU A 73 -1.78 10.27 11.43
N ASN A 74 -2.33 9.19 11.96
CA ASN A 74 -2.50 9.07 13.40
C ASN A 74 -1.18 9.10 14.15
N ALA A 75 -0.16 8.48 13.58
CA ALA A 75 1.16 8.48 14.20
C ALA A 75 1.75 9.90 14.26
N ILE A 76 1.59 10.65 13.18
CA ILE A 76 2.07 12.02 13.12
C ILE A 76 1.30 12.91 14.09
N ARG A 77 -0.01 12.71 14.20
CA ARG A 77 -0.82 13.49 15.13
C ARG A 77 -0.37 13.24 16.57
N LYS A 78 -0.09 11.98 16.88
CA LYS A 78 0.38 11.62 18.21
C LYS A 78 1.72 12.32 18.49
N LYS A 79 2.62 12.29 17.52
CA LYS A 79 3.92 12.91 17.67
C LYS A 79 3.78 14.41 17.86
N ALA A 80 2.90 15.05 17.11
CA ALA A 80 2.69 16.48 17.23
C ALA A 80 2.19 16.85 18.62
N ARG A 81 1.28 16.03 19.17
CA ARG A 81 0.79 16.29 20.54
C ARG A 81 1.92 16.17 21.56
N GLU A 82 2.79 15.18 21.37
CA GLU A 82 3.91 14.98 22.28
C GLU A 82 4.88 16.14 22.25
N LEU A 83 5.11 16.69 21.07
CA LEU A 83 6.07 17.79 20.92
C LEU A 83 5.50 19.15 21.28
N PHE A 84 4.26 19.40 20.95
CA PHE A 84 3.69 20.74 21.04
C PHE A 84 2.42 20.88 21.88
N GLY A 85 1.91 19.80 22.41
CA GLY A 85 0.71 19.81 23.22
C GLY A 85 -0.55 19.65 22.40
N GLU A 86 -1.66 19.43 23.08
CA GLU A 86 -2.93 19.14 22.39
C GLU A 86 -3.40 20.28 21.49
N SER A 87 -3.09 21.49 21.85
CA SER A 87 -3.61 22.61 21.09
C SER A 87 -3.09 22.70 19.68
N VAL A 88 -2.01 22.01 19.38
CA VAL A 88 -1.44 22.06 18.06
C VAL A 88 -2.39 21.45 17.03
N LEU A 89 -3.25 20.55 17.45
CA LEU A 89 -4.18 19.91 16.54
C LEU A 89 -5.50 20.63 16.48
N GLY A 90 -5.61 21.63 17.21
CA GLY A 90 -6.65 22.39 17.51
C GLY A 90 -7.72 22.52 16.59
N HIS A 91 -8.39 22.38 16.15
CA HIS A 91 -9.35 22.50 15.32
C HIS A 91 -9.26 23.40 14.33
#